data_0801b6d7abe585e91726f484e167e7a6
#
_entry.id   0801b6d7abe585e91726f484e167e7a6
#
_cell.length_a   1.000
_cell.length_b   1.000
_cell.length_c   1.000
_cell.angle_alpha   90.00
_cell.angle_beta   90.00
_cell.angle_gamma   90.00
#
_symmetry.space_group_name_H-M   'P 1'
#
loop_
_entity.id
_entity.type
_entity.pdbx_description
1 polymer ?
#
loop_
_entity_poly.entity_id
_entity_poly.type
_entity_poly.pdbx_seq_one_letter_code
_entity_poly.pdbx_strand_id
1 'polypeptide(L)'
;MNNRYDVVVFGAHPDDVELGAGGTVAKMVSQGLKVVMVDLTQGELGTRGTPETRHQEATSAAEILGVEERINLKLRDGFFQCDEASLLEVVKVIRRYRPKIVIANAIEDRHPDHGKGAELVIQASFLSGLVKCVTGEADEVHRPDAIYHYIQDYTRVPDV
;
A
#
# COMPACT_ATOMS: atom_id res chain seq x y z
N MET A 1 9.49 -11.78 -18.99
CA MET A 1 8.25 -11.02 -19.22
C MET A 1 8.31 -9.79 -18.35
N ASN A 2 8.03 -8.61 -18.90
CA ASN A 2 8.15 -7.34 -18.16
C ASN A 2 6.96 -7.24 -17.19
N ASN A 3 7.16 -7.68 -15.95
CA ASN A 3 6.11 -7.72 -14.90
C ASN A 3 5.96 -6.33 -14.27
N ARG A 4 5.71 -5.33 -15.12
CA ARG A 4 5.54 -3.95 -14.68
C ARG A 4 4.06 -3.67 -14.45
N TYR A 5 3.74 -3.22 -13.26
CA TYR A 5 2.41 -2.75 -12.89
C TYR A 5 2.34 -1.23 -13.00
N ASP A 6 1.15 -0.69 -13.17
CA ASP A 6 1.00 0.75 -13.29
C ASP A 6 0.92 1.41 -11.92
N VAL A 7 0.19 0.79 -10.99
CA VAL A 7 -0.07 1.37 -9.67
C VAL A 7 0.04 0.32 -8.57
N VAL A 8 0.67 0.68 -7.46
CA VAL A 8 0.58 -0.03 -6.18
C VAL A 8 -0.06 0.89 -5.17
N VAL A 9 -1.13 0.43 -4.51
CA VAL A 9 -1.88 1.21 -3.52
C VAL A 9 -1.71 0.55 -2.16
N PHE A 10 -1.22 1.31 -1.19
CA PHE A 10 -0.99 0.86 0.19
C PHE A 10 -2.08 1.37 1.13
N GLY A 11 -2.55 0.50 2.01
CA GLY A 11 -3.36 0.83 3.17
C GLY A 11 -2.69 0.35 4.45
N ALA A 12 -2.82 1.08 5.55
CA ALA A 12 -2.35 0.62 6.85
C ALA A 12 -3.14 -0.63 7.29
N HIS A 13 -4.44 -0.66 7.02
CA HIS A 13 -5.35 -1.74 7.38
C HIS A 13 -6.16 -2.22 6.16
N PRO A 14 -6.67 -3.49 6.22
CA PRO A 14 -7.63 -3.98 5.22
C PRO A 14 -8.96 -3.22 5.35
N ASP A 15 -9.24 -2.31 4.47
CA ASP A 15 -10.39 -1.43 4.25
C ASP A 15 -10.00 0.03 3.92
N ASP A 16 -8.80 0.46 4.29
CA ASP A 16 -8.34 1.83 4.07
C ASP A 16 -8.40 2.26 2.60
N VAL A 17 -7.90 1.39 1.71
CA VAL A 17 -7.85 1.67 0.27
C VAL A 17 -9.26 1.76 -0.29
N GLU A 18 -10.16 0.87 0.11
CA GLU A 18 -11.56 0.87 -0.32
C GLU A 18 -12.27 2.15 0.09
N LEU A 19 -12.07 2.55 1.35
CA LEU A 19 -12.73 3.74 1.91
C LEU A 19 -12.15 5.05 1.38
N GLY A 20 -10.82 5.13 1.24
CA GLY A 20 -10.14 6.37 0.86
C GLY A 20 -9.88 6.53 -0.64
N ALA A 21 -9.71 5.43 -1.37
CA ALA A 21 -9.29 5.42 -2.78
C ALA A 21 -10.04 4.43 -3.66
N GLY A 22 -11.05 3.70 -3.16
CA GLY A 22 -11.74 2.64 -3.89
C GLY A 22 -12.32 3.10 -5.23
N GLY A 23 -12.93 4.27 -5.29
CA GLY A 23 -13.43 4.86 -6.53
C GLY A 23 -12.30 5.17 -7.54
N THR A 24 -11.15 5.63 -7.06
CA THR A 24 -9.95 5.88 -7.87
C THR A 24 -9.39 4.57 -8.42
N VAL A 25 -9.26 3.55 -7.57
CA VAL A 25 -8.81 2.20 -7.97
C VAL A 25 -9.73 1.62 -9.03
N ALA A 26 -11.05 1.62 -8.80
CA ALA A 26 -12.04 1.13 -9.77
C ALA A 26 -11.94 1.87 -11.11
N LYS A 27 -11.74 3.19 -11.08
CA LYS A 27 -11.53 4.00 -12.28
C LYS A 27 -10.27 3.59 -13.04
N MET A 28 -9.14 3.43 -12.34
CA MET A 28 -7.86 3.02 -12.93
C MET A 28 -7.99 1.64 -13.59
N VAL A 29 -8.57 0.66 -12.90
CA VAL A 29 -8.81 -0.68 -13.43
C VAL A 29 -9.72 -0.63 -14.67
N SER A 30 -10.80 0.17 -14.63
CA SER A 30 -11.69 0.32 -15.79
C SER A 30 -11.01 0.93 -17.01
N GLN A 31 -9.90 1.63 -16.82
CA GLN A 31 -9.05 2.18 -17.88
C GLN A 31 -7.96 1.20 -18.34
N GLY A 32 -7.94 -0.02 -17.82
CA GLY A 32 -6.98 -1.06 -18.18
C GLY A 32 -5.64 -0.95 -17.48
N LEU A 33 -5.53 -0.13 -16.43
CA LEU A 33 -4.30 -0.07 -15.61
C LEU A 33 -4.20 -1.31 -14.71
N LYS A 34 -2.99 -1.83 -14.57
CA LYS A 34 -2.68 -2.93 -13.65
C LYS A 34 -2.43 -2.38 -12.26
N VAL A 35 -3.34 -2.69 -11.34
CA VAL A 35 -3.30 -2.21 -9.97
C VAL A 35 -3.07 -3.37 -9.01
N VAL A 36 -2.19 -3.17 -8.02
CA VAL A 36 -1.97 -4.06 -6.87
C VAL A 36 -2.35 -3.32 -5.60
N MET A 37 -3.06 -3.98 -4.70
CA MET A 37 -3.36 -3.46 -3.37
C MET A 37 -2.48 -4.14 -2.32
N VAL A 38 -2.04 -3.37 -1.33
CA VAL A 38 -1.15 -3.84 -0.27
C VAL A 38 -1.66 -3.34 1.07
N ASP A 39 -2.00 -4.27 1.96
CA ASP A 39 -2.30 -3.96 3.36
C ASP A 39 -1.01 -4.10 4.17
N LEU A 40 -0.66 -3.09 4.97
CA LEU A 40 0.52 -3.15 5.82
C LEU A 40 0.32 -4.11 6.99
N THR A 41 -0.88 -4.11 7.60
CA THR A 41 -1.25 -4.94 8.75
C THR A 41 -2.45 -5.83 8.45
N GLN A 42 -2.79 -6.73 9.35
CA GLN A 42 -4.02 -7.51 9.28
C GLN A 42 -5.21 -6.80 9.98
N GLY A 43 -4.98 -5.64 10.59
CA GLY A 43 -5.97 -4.93 11.40
C GLY A 43 -6.39 -5.73 12.63
N GLU A 44 -5.47 -6.51 13.20
CA GLU A 44 -5.75 -7.49 14.26
C GLU A 44 -6.12 -6.87 15.61
N LEU A 45 -5.89 -5.57 15.78
CA LEU A 45 -6.34 -4.83 16.97
C LEU A 45 -7.73 -4.20 16.79
N GLY A 46 -8.33 -4.35 15.62
CA GLY A 46 -9.67 -3.86 15.34
C GLY A 46 -10.73 -4.51 16.25
N THR A 47 -11.71 -3.71 16.66
CA THR A 47 -12.78 -4.19 17.56
C THR A 47 -13.84 -5.04 16.86
N ARG A 48 -13.85 -5.04 15.53
CA ARG A 48 -14.83 -5.79 14.73
C ARG A 48 -14.12 -6.75 13.78
N GLY A 49 -14.65 -7.97 13.70
CA GLY A 49 -14.08 -9.03 12.88
C GLY A 49 -12.85 -9.67 13.51
N THR A 50 -12.33 -10.66 12.82
CA THR A 50 -11.04 -11.32 13.11
C THR A 50 -10.10 -11.11 11.93
N PRO A 51 -8.79 -11.37 12.04
CA PRO A 51 -7.88 -11.33 10.88
C PRO A 51 -8.38 -12.18 9.70
N GLU A 52 -8.98 -13.35 9.99
CA GLU A 52 -9.53 -14.24 8.96
C GLU A 52 -10.74 -13.64 8.26
N THR A 53 -11.68 -13.04 9.02
CA THR A 53 -12.85 -12.37 8.46
C THR A 53 -12.43 -11.17 7.61
N ARG A 54 -11.52 -10.34 8.13
CA ARG A 54 -11.00 -9.18 7.40
C ARG A 54 -10.25 -9.58 6.14
N HIS A 55 -9.53 -10.71 6.17
CA HIS A 55 -8.88 -11.25 4.97
C HIS A 55 -9.88 -11.68 3.90
N GLN A 56 -10.98 -12.34 4.29
CA GLN A 56 -12.06 -12.75 3.38
C GLN A 56 -12.74 -11.52 2.74
N GLU A 57 -13.07 -10.51 3.56
CA GLU A 57 -13.66 -9.25 3.10
C GLU A 57 -12.73 -8.53 2.13
N ALA A 58 -11.43 -8.44 2.47
CA ALA A 58 -10.41 -7.83 1.63
C ALA A 58 -10.24 -8.56 0.28
N THR A 59 -10.29 -9.89 0.30
CA THR A 59 -10.23 -10.70 -0.92
C THR A 59 -11.44 -10.42 -1.82
N SER A 60 -12.64 -10.43 -1.25
CA SER A 60 -13.86 -10.13 -2.00
C SER A 60 -13.86 -8.69 -2.56
N ALA A 61 -13.36 -7.73 -1.79
CA ALA A 61 -13.23 -6.35 -2.24
C ALA A 61 -12.23 -6.22 -3.42
N ALA A 62 -11.11 -6.94 -3.37
CA ALA A 62 -10.13 -6.98 -4.45
C ALA A 62 -10.73 -7.55 -5.74
N GLU A 63 -11.52 -8.62 -5.64
CA GLU A 63 -12.24 -9.21 -6.78
C GLU A 63 -13.26 -8.23 -7.38
N ILE A 64 -14.05 -7.54 -6.55
CA ILE A 64 -15.03 -6.53 -6.98
C ILE A 64 -14.35 -5.36 -7.68
N LEU A 65 -13.23 -4.87 -7.13
CA LEU A 65 -12.44 -3.78 -7.72
C LEU A 65 -11.72 -4.21 -8.99
N GLY A 66 -11.51 -5.52 -9.20
CA GLY A 66 -10.82 -6.08 -10.36
C GLY A 66 -9.31 -5.83 -10.35
N VAL A 67 -8.71 -5.69 -9.16
CA VAL A 67 -7.26 -5.52 -9.05
C VAL A 67 -6.53 -6.83 -9.34
N GLU A 68 -5.31 -6.74 -9.86
CA GLU A 68 -4.52 -7.90 -10.28
C GLU A 68 -4.10 -8.78 -9.10
N GLU A 69 -3.77 -8.16 -7.97
CA GLU A 69 -3.32 -8.86 -6.78
C GLU A 69 -3.58 -8.00 -5.53
N ARG A 70 -3.88 -8.66 -4.41
CA ARG A 70 -3.88 -8.04 -3.09
C ARG A 70 -2.98 -8.85 -2.16
N ILE A 71 -2.08 -8.18 -1.46
CA ILE A 71 -1.14 -8.79 -0.51
C ILE A 71 -1.24 -8.11 0.84
N ASN A 72 -0.87 -8.84 1.90
CA ASN A 72 -0.79 -8.31 3.24
C ASN A 72 0.61 -8.55 3.81
N LEU A 73 1.29 -7.51 4.28
CA LEU A 73 2.65 -7.58 4.80
C LEU A 73 2.70 -8.11 6.24
N LYS A 74 1.56 -8.18 6.93
CA LYS A 74 1.44 -8.70 8.30
C LYS A 74 2.34 -7.98 9.30
N LEU A 75 2.60 -6.69 9.07
CA LEU A 75 3.21 -5.86 10.08
C LEU A 75 2.28 -5.77 11.29
N ARG A 76 2.83 -5.56 12.47
CA ARG A 76 2.04 -5.57 13.71
C ARG A 76 1.14 -4.33 13.80
N ASP A 77 -0.17 -4.52 13.75
CA ASP A 77 -1.17 -3.47 13.86
C ASP A 77 -0.97 -2.61 15.12
N GLY A 78 -1.05 -1.29 14.97
CA GLY A 78 -0.83 -0.32 16.04
C GLY A 78 0.63 -0.15 16.49
N PHE A 79 1.50 -1.12 16.20
CA PHE A 79 2.86 -1.18 16.74
C PHE A 79 3.97 -1.23 15.69
N PHE A 80 3.67 -1.37 14.41
CA PHE A 80 4.71 -1.33 13.39
C PHE A 80 5.43 0.04 13.42
N GLN A 81 6.70 0.02 13.06
CA GLN A 81 7.57 1.20 13.06
C GLN A 81 8.18 1.39 11.67
N CYS A 82 8.67 2.59 11.42
CA CYS A 82 9.49 2.87 10.24
C CYS A 82 10.94 2.43 10.50
N ASP A 83 11.12 1.13 10.77
CA ASP A 83 12.40 0.48 10.99
C ASP A 83 12.91 -0.24 9.74
N GLU A 84 14.16 -0.69 9.77
CA GLU A 84 14.79 -1.35 8.63
C GLU A 84 14.00 -2.57 8.15
N ALA A 85 13.49 -3.39 9.07
CA ALA A 85 12.75 -4.60 8.72
C ALA A 85 11.45 -4.26 7.97
N SER A 86 10.65 -3.34 8.49
CA SER A 86 9.41 -2.88 7.87
C SER A 86 9.67 -2.18 6.53
N LEU A 87 10.72 -1.35 6.46
CA LEU A 87 11.13 -0.67 5.22
C LEU A 87 11.48 -1.68 4.13
N LEU A 88 12.26 -2.72 4.45
CA LEU A 88 12.66 -3.74 3.47
C LEU A 88 11.48 -4.53 2.92
N GLU A 89 10.45 -4.82 3.72
CA GLU A 89 9.23 -5.48 3.22
C GLU A 89 8.51 -4.62 2.17
N VAL A 90 8.39 -3.32 2.39
CA VAL A 90 7.80 -2.41 1.40
C VAL A 90 8.71 -2.23 0.18
N VAL A 91 10.04 -2.17 0.36
CA VAL A 91 11.01 -2.13 -0.74
C VAL A 91 10.87 -3.35 -1.65
N LYS A 92 10.73 -4.56 -1.10
CA LYS A 92 10.51 -5.79 -1.86
C LYS A 92 9.26 -5.70 -2.74
N VAL A 93 8.16 -5.19 -2.18
CA VAL A 93 6.92 -4.97 -2.94
C VAL A 93 7.16 -4.04 -4.13
N ILE A 94 7.75 -2.86 -3.88
CA ILE A 94 7.98 -1.87 -4.93
C ILE A 94 8.89 -2.43 -6.02
N ARG A 95 9.93 -3.18 -5.68
CA ARG A 95 10.84 -3.79 -6.66
C ARG A 95 10.19 -4.94 -7.42
N ARG A 96 9.36 -5.75 -6.74
CA ARG A 96 8.62 -6.87 -7.36
C ARG A 96 7.63 -6.37 -8.41
N TYR A 97 6.83 -5.37 -8.08
CA TYR A 97 5.74 -4.89 -8.96
C TYR A 97 6.16 -3.75 -9.87
N ARG A 98 7.25 -3.06 -9.57
CA ARG A 98 7.82 -2.00 -10.40
C ARG A 98 6.80 -0.93 -10.83
N PRO A 99 5.99 -0.38 -9.90
CA PRO A 99 4.91 0.54 -10.25
C PRO A 99 5.44 1.86 -10.78
N LYS A 100 4.69 2.50 -11.69
CA LYS A 100 4.91 3.91 -12.04
C LYS A 100 4.46 4.83 -10.92
N ILE A 101 3.31 4.50 -10.31
CA ILE A 101 2.65 5.30 -9.29
C ILE A 101 2.50 4.46 -8.03
N VAL A 102 2.80 5.07 -6.90
CA VAL A 102 2.46 4.57 -5.57
C VAL A 102 1.40 5.47 -4.97
N ILE A 103 0.39 4.88 -4.33
CA ILE A 103 -0.63 5.61 -3.58
C ILE A 103 -0.62 5.05 -2.15
N ALA A 104 -0.73 5.91 -1.13
CA ALA A 104 -0.70 5.51 0.27
C ALA A 104 -1.65 6.36 1.11
N ASN A 105 -1.83 6.02 2.39
CA ASN A 105 -2.58 6.83 3.35
C ASN A 105 -2.05 8.26 3.42
N ALA A 106 -2.85 9.18 3.93
CA ALA A 106 -2.45 10.57 4.18
C ALA A 106 -1.27 10.64 5.15
N ILE A 107 -0.38 11.62 4.93
CA ILE A 107 0.80 11.88 5.78
C ILE A 107 0.35 12.30 7.19
N GLU A 108 -0.74 13.05 7.26
CA GLU A 108 -1.37 13.46 8.51
C GLU A 108 -2.81 12.95 8.54
N ASP A 109 -3.14 12.21 9.57
CA ASP A 109 -4.46 11.62 9.78
C ASP A 109 -4.70 11.48 11.29
N ARG A 110 -5.99 11.38 11.69
CA ARG A 110 -6.37 11.10 13.08
C ARG A 110 -5.91 9.71 13.55
N HIS A 111 -5.77 8.75 12.62
CA HIS A 111 -5.29 7.41 12.94
C HIS A 111 -3.76 7.37 12.89
N PRO A 112 -3.08 7.03 14.01
CA PRO A 112 -1.61 7.05 14.06
C PRO A 112 -0.94 6.17 13.00
N ASP A 113 -1.53 5.02 12.68
CA ASP A 113 -0.96 4.08 11.72
C ASP A 113 -1.03 4.57 10.28
N HIS A 114 -1.99 5.45 9.94
CA HIS A 114 -2.07 6.03 8.60
C HIS A 114 -0.84 6.89 8.31
N GLY A 115 -0.50 7.82 9.22
CA GLY A 115 0.69 8.67 9.10
C GLY A 115 2.00 7.85 9.10
N LYS A 116 2.10 6.85 10.00
CA LYS A 116 3.26 5.93 10.01
C LYS A 116 3.38 5.13 8.71
N GLY A 117 2.26 4.62 8.20
CA GLY A 117 2.21 3.89 6.93
C GLY A 117 2.63 4.77 5.76
N ALA A 118 2.16 6.02 5.73
CA ALA A 118 2.58 6.99 4.71
C ALA A 118 4.10 7.24 4.77
N GLU A 119 4.65 7.49 5.96
CA GLU A 119 6.08 7.68 6.16
C GLU A 119 6.89 6.46 5.71
N LEU A 120 6.46 5.26 6.11
CA LEU A 120 7.08 3.98 5.72
C LEU A 120 7.14 3.83 4.20
N VAL A 121 6.03 4.08 3.51
CA VAL A 121 5.94 3.96 2.05
C VAL A 121 6.80 5.02 1.34
N ILE A 122 6.83 6.26 1.83
CA ILE A 122 7.68 7.33 1.28
C ILE A 122 9.16 6.93 1.36
N GLN A 123 9.63 6.52 2.54
CA GLN A 123 11.03 6.14 2.75
C GLN A 123 11.40 4.90 1.94
N ALA A 124 10.54 3.87 1.92
CA ALA A 124 10.75 2.67 1.13
C ALA A 124 10.80 2.95 -0.37
N SER A 125 9.97 3.87 -0.87
CA SER A 125 9.98 4.28 -2.28
C SER A 125 11.30 4.95 -2.68
N PHE A 126 11.92 5.70 -1.77
CA PHE A 126 13.26 6.22 -1.99
C PHE A 126 14.31 5.11 -1.97
N LEU A 127 14.28 4.24 -0.96
CA LEU A 127 15.23 3.15 -0.78
C LEU A 127 15.18 2.14 -1.92
N SER A 128 14.00 1.88 -2.48
CA SER A 128 13.80 0.90 -3.56
C SER A 128 14.60 1.23 -4.83
N GLY A 129 14.96 2.50 -5.03
CA GLY A 129 15.83 2.96 -6.11
C GLY A 129 17.34 2.91 -5.81
N LEU A 130 17.75 2.49 -4.61
CA LEU A 130 19.16 2.45 -4.21
C LEU A 130 19.77 1.07 -4.44
N VAL A 131 20.81 0.99 -5.27
CA VAL A 131 21.52 -0.27 -5.57
C VAL A 131 22.09 -0.93 -4.31
N LYS A 132 22.55 -0.14 -3.34
CA LYS A 132 23.15 -0.65 -2.09
C LYS A 132 22.13 -1.02 -1.02
N CYS A 133 20.84 -0.76 -1.22
CA CYS A 133 19.78 -1.27 -0.37
C CYS A 133 19.50 -2.72 -0.75
N VAL A 134 19.95 -3.67 0.07
CA VAL A 134 19.86 -5.11 -0.19
C VAL A 134 18.66 -5.67 0.56
N THR A 135 17.74 -6.31 -0.17
CA THR A 135 16.52 -6.92 0.41
C THR A 135 16.70 -8.39 0.80
N GLY A 136 17.80 -9.01 0.38
CA GLY A 136 18.01 -10.46 0.50
C GLY A 136 17.38 -11.26 -0.65
N GLU A 137 16.70 -10.61 -1.58
CA GLU A 137 16.12 -11.21 -2.78
C GLU A 137 16.89 -10.75 -4.03
N ALA A 138 16.83 -11.55 -5.10
CA ALA A 138 17.40 -11.18 -6.39
C ALA A 138 16.42 -10.25 -7.14
N ASP A 139 16.34 -9.01 -6.70
CA ASP A 139 15.46 -8.00 -7.25
C ASP A 139 16.25 -6.87 -7.93
N GLU A 140 15.69 -6.32 -8.99
CA GLU A 140 16.23 -5.13 -9.65
C GLU A 140 15.72 -3.86 -8.97
N VAL A 141 16.60 -2.87 -8.81
CA VAL A 141 16.19 -1.57 -8.28
C VAL A 141 15.09 -0.93 -9.11
N HIS A 142 14.17 -0.30 -8.43
CA HIS A 142 13.09 0.43 -9.06
C HIS A 142 12.68 1.61 -8.19
N ARG A 143 12.44 2.77 -8.79
CA ARG A 143 11.88 3.94 -8.12
C ARG A 143 10.59 4.33 -8.81
N PRO A 144 9.47 4.46 -8.09
CA PRO A 144 8.24 5.00 -8.66
C PRO A 144 8.42 6.41 -9.18
N ASP A 145 7.67 6.78 -10.21
CA ASP A 145 7.71 8.12 -10.81
C ASP A 145 7.01 9.15 -9.91
N ALA A 146 5.97 8.72 -9.17
CA ALA A 146 5.20 9.58 -8.28
C ALA A 146 4.64 8.80 -7.08
N ILE A 147 4.44 9.52 -5.97
CA ILE A 147 3.72 9.04 -4.78
C ILE A 147 2.57 10.00 -4.53
N TYR A 148 1.37 9.47 -4.38
CA TYR A 148 0.17 10.21 -3.99
C TYR A 148 -0.36 9.70 -2.65
N HIS A 149 -1.11 10.53 -1.96
CA HIS A 149 -1.72 10.21 -0.68
C HIS A 149 -3.23 10.43 -0.75
N TYR A 150 -4.02 9.40 -0.43
CA TYR A 150 -5.46 9.55 -0.32
C TYR A 150 -5.84 10.07 1.07
N ILE A 151 -6.88 10.89 1.12
CA ILE A 151 -7.36 11.52 2.34
C ILE A 151 -8.61 10.78 2.83
N GLN A 152 -8.57 10.29 4.06
CA GLN A 152 -9.71 9.67 4.74
C GLN A 152 -10.38 10.62 5.75
N ASP A 153 -9.68 11.68 6.12
CA ASP A 153 -10.18 12.70 7.06
C ASP A 153 -10.84 13.87 6.30
N TYR A 154 -12.12 14.09 6.56
CA TYR A 154 -12.91 15.16 5.93
C TYR A 154 -12.45 16.58 6.26
N THR A 155 -11.51 16.75 7.20
CA THR A 155 -10.94 18.07 7.56
C THR A 155 -9.83 18.51 6.60
N ARG A 156 -9.38 17.65 5.71
CA ARG A 156 -8.33 17.95 4.75
C ARG A 156 -8.90 18.31 3.39
N VAL A 157 -8.24 19.26 2.72
CA VAL A 157 -8.58 19.66 1.36
C VAL A 157 -7.61 18.98 0.39
N PRO A 158 -8.10 18.30 -0.66
CA PRO A 158 -7.22 17.68 -1.66
C PRO A 158 -6.43 18.73 -2.46
N ASP A 159 -5.22 18.36 -2.88
CA ASP A 159 -4.39 19.17 -3.79
C ASP A 159 -4.69 18.86 -5.27
N VAL A 160 -5.28 17.69 -5.54
CA VAL A 160 -5.64 17.18 -6.88
C VAL A 160 -7.00 16.51 -6.89
#